data_059cefe84180a9915c3f793c8ed74b1c
#
_entry.id   059cefe84180a9915c3f793c8ed74b1c
#
_cell.length_a   1.000
_cell.length_b   1.000
_cell.length_c   1.000
_cell.angle_alpha   90.00
_cell.angle_beta   90.00
_cell.angle_gamma   90.00
#
_symmetry.space_group_name_H-M   'P 1'
#
loop_
_entity.id
_entity.type
_entity.pdbx_description
1 polymer ?
#
loop_
_entity_poly.entity_id
_entity_poly.type
_entity_poly.pdbx_seq_one_letter_code
_entity_poly.pdbx_strand_id
1 'polypeptide(L)'
;ILLMAMGTNLFAQNLEINGYVRSYLGVLTNDTNDYSINQNTLDLKLKRTDDNVSFFANPFIYQTPNQDVTLGLREAYMDVYFDNMDLRIGKQQIIWGKADGMFITDIVSPKDLGEFLLRDFDEIRTGITSLKANYYLGDNTVEMVWIPTFTPTIMPDETSIWSRIPEFPLPITIDESQKEIPGRLENSEGFIKFSGMSSLLDYEIMAGSMWDDDPNLHVSPIIEQGNPQPLGLTLTPKHHQLTL
;
A
#
# COMPACT_ATOMS: atom_id res chain seq x y z
N ILE A 1 9.29 35.49 -14.23
CA ILE A 1 9.85 35.03 -12.91
C ILE A 1 9.31 35.89 -11.76
N LEU A 2 8.79 37.12 -12.00
CA LEU A 2 8.35 38.05 -10.94
C LEU A 2 6.84 37.85 -10.52
N LEU A 3 6.06 37.10 -11.27
CA LEU A 3 4.61 36.88 -10.98
C LEU A 3 4.33 35.73 -10.01
N MET A 4 5.32 34.89 -9.69
CA MET A 4 5.14 33.76 -8.75
C MET A 4 5.31 34.14 -7.26
N ALA A 5 5.84 35.32 -6.95
CA ALA A 5 6.16 35.74 -5.58
C ALA A 5 4.99 36.40 -4.81
N MET A 6 3.90 36.78 -5.46
CA MET A 6 2.81 37.49 -4.79
C MET A 6 1.62 36.57 -4.32
N GLY A 7 1.63 35.29 -4.71
CA GLY A 7 0.58 34.32 -4.31
C GLY A 7 0.90 33.50 -3.06
N THR A 8 2.11 33.53 -2.55
CA THR A 8 2.56 32.60 -1.50
C THR A 8 2.23 32.97 -0.07
N ASN A 9 1.86 34.23 0.21
CA ASN A 9 1.64 34.67 1.58
C ASN A 9 0.23 34.35 2.15
N LEU A 10 -0.74 34.03 1.30
CA LEU A 10 -2.09 33.64 1.77
C LEU A 10 -2.21 32.13 2.07
N PHE A 11 -1.32 31.32 1.52
CA PHE A 11 -1.33 29.86 1.74
C PHE A 11 -0.39 29.38 2.86
N ALA A 12 0.53 30.23 3.34
CA ALA A 12 1.56 29.87 4.32
C ALA A 12 1.09 29.98 5.79
N GLN A 13 -0.03 30.63 6.07
CA GLN A 13 -0.60 30.67 7.41
C GLN A 13 -1.27 29.32 7.69
N ASN A 14 -0.82 28.63 8.73
CA ASN A 14 -1.29 27.31 9.19
C ASN A 14 -0.84 26.09 8.37
N LEU A 15 0.22 26.18 7.53
CA LEU A 15 0.82 25.00 6.92
C LEU A 15 1.87 24.41 7.85
N GLU A 16 1.61 23.20 8.34
CA GLU A 16 2.57 22.39 9.07
C GLU A 16 3.44 21.60 8.09
N ILE A 17 4.75 21.72 8.21
CA ILE A 17 5.72 20.99 7.39
C ILE A 17 6.60 20.17 8.32
N ASN A 18 6.55 18.84 8.15
CA ASN A 18 7.39 17.88 8.85
C ASN A 18 8.06 16.98 7.82
N GLY A 19 9.05 16.21 8.22
CA GLY A 19 9.70 15.27 7.32
C GLY A 19 11.09 14.87 7.80
N TYR A 20 11.76 14.08 6.98
CA TYR A 20 13.12 13.64 7.26
C TYR A 20 13.94 13.49 5.98
N VAL A 21 15.26 13.52 6.16
CA VAL A 21 16.23 13.04 5.17
C VAL A 21 16.92 11.83 5.76
N ARG A 22 16.93 10.73 5.02
CA ARG A 22 17.56 9.47 5.42
C ARG A 22 18.51 8.99 4.35
N SER A 23 19.71 8.59 4.77
CA SER A 23 20.64 7.82 3.95
C SER A 23 20.70 6.40 4.52
N TYR A 24 20.35 5.42 3.71
CA TYR A 24 20.27 4.02 4.11
C TYR A 24 21.25 3.21 3.30
N LEU A 25 22.24 2.60 3.99
CA LEU A 25 23.29 1.80 3.37
C LEU A 25 23.37 0.45 4.08
N GLY A 26 23.18 -0.61 3.33
CA GLY A 26 23.38 -1.98 3.79
C GLY A 26 24.33 -2.71 2.86
N VAL A 27 25.21 -3.55 3.41
CA VAL A 27 26.19 -4.36 2.67
C VAL A 27 26.00 -5.83 3.05
N LEU A 28 25.99 -6.70 2.04
CA LEU A 28 26.03 -8.14 2.25
C LEU A 28 27.42 -8.55 2.76
N THR A 29 27.46 -9.32 3.83
CA THR A 29 28.72 -9.84 4.42
C THR A 29 29.08 -11.22 3.87
N ASN A 30 28.61 -11.53 2.66
CA ASN A 30 28.96 -12.73 1.92
C ASN A 30 30.21 -12.49 1.05
N ASP A 31 30.59 -13.46 0.25
CA ASP A 31 31.77 -13.42 -0.62
C ASP A 31 31.71 -12.33 -1.70
N THR A 32 30.51 -11.80 -2.02
CA THR A 32 30.32 -10.76 -3.04
C THR A 32 30.53 -9.36 -2.51
N ASN A 33 30.25 -9.11 -1.22
CA ASN A 33 30.24 -7.78 -0.60
C ASN A 33 29.37 -6.74 -1.33
N ASP A 34 28.30 -7.20 -1.96
CA ASP A 34 27.37 -6.35 -2.68
C ASP A 34 26.50 -5.51 -1.73
N TYR A 35 25.96 -4.42 -2.23
CA TYR A 35 24.99 -3.64 -1.47
C TYR A 35 23.66 -4.37 -1.38
N SER A 36 23.13 -4.51 -0.17
CA SER A 36 21.75 -4.97 0.06
C SER A 36 20.74 -3.83 -0.11
N ILE A 37 21.15 -2.62 0.27
CA ILE A 37 20.42 -1.38 0.04
C ILE A 37 21.41 -0.22 -0.03
N ASN A 38 21.14 0.75 -0.90
CA ASN A 38 21.85 2.02 -0.97
C ASN A 38 20.85 3.08 -1.46
N GLN A 39 20.23 3.78 -0.53
CA GLN A 39 19.11 4.67 -0.83
C GLN A 39 19.21 5.97 -0.02
N ASN A 40 18.97 7.10 -0.68
CA ASN A 40 18.78 8.38 -0.05
C ASN A 40 17.31 8.78 -0.20
N THR A 41 16.66 9.13 0.88
CA THR A 41 15.24 9.49 0.92
C THR A 41 15.06 10.89 1.47
N LEU A 42 14.23 11.68 0.79
CA LEU A 42 13.61 12.90 1.33
C LEU A 42 12.10 12.61 1.42
N ASP A 43 11.55 12.68 2.61
CA ASP A 43 10.12 12.51 2.88
C ASP A 43 9.59 13.81 3.51
N LEU A 44 8.46 14.31 3.00
CA LEU A 44 7.83 15.52 3.48
C LEU A 44 6.37 15.24 3.85
N LYS A 45 5.94 15.69 5.03
CA LYS A 45 4.55 15.63 5.48
C LYS A 45 4.03 17.07 5.57
N LEU A 46 3.06 17.38 4.72
CA LEU A 46 2.43 18.68 4.62
C LEU A 46 1.01 18.57 5.16
N LYS A 47 0.65 19.37 6.15
CA LYS A 47 -0.69 19.38 6.71
C LYS A 47 -1.21 20.81 6.84
N ARG A 48 -2.45 21.01 6.47
CA ARG A 48 -3.18 22.26 6.70
C ARG A 48 -4.58 21.96 7.22
N THR A 49 -4.98 22.65 8.27
CA THR A 49 -6.31 22.54 8.86
C THR A 49 -6.97 23.91 8.89
N ASP A 50 -8.16 24.01 8.33
CA ASP A 50 -9.01 25.19 8.32
C ASP A 50 -10.40 24.80 8.82
N ASP A 51 -10.84 25.32 9.98
CA ASP A 51 -12.12 25.02 10.62
C ASP A 51 -12.45 23.51 10.65
N ASN A 52 -13.37 23.07 9.78
CA ASN A 52 -13.84 21.69 9.70
C ASN A 52 -13.26 20.91 8.52
N VAL A 53 -12.20 21.40 7.89
CA VAL A 53 -11.52 20.72 6.77
C VAL A 53 -10.02 20.66 7.04
N SER A 54 -9.41 19.50 6.78
CA SER A 54 -7.98 19.30 6.84
C SER A 54 -7.46 18.71 5.53
N PHE A 55 -6.31 19.18 5.08
CA PHE A 55 -5.60 18.63 3.92
C PHE A 55 -4.28 18.03 4.39
N PHE A 56 -3.95 16.88 3.86
CA PHE A 56 -2.67 16.22 4.10
C PHE A 56 -2.06 15.75 2.79
N ALA A 57 -0.72 15.90 2.66
CA ALA A 57 0.05 15.33 1.57
C ALA A 57 1.42 14.88 2.07
N ASN A 58 1.84 13.69 1.65
CA ASN A 58 3.13 13.11 1.96
C ASN A 58 3.89 12.74 0.67
N PRO A 59 4.44 13.72 -0.06
CA PRO A 59 5.36 13.47 -1.16
C PRO A 59 6.71 12.97 -0.62
N PHE A 60 7.35 12.09 -1.40
CA PHE A 60 8.71 11.65 -1.13
C PHE A 60 9.53 11.59 -2.41
N ILE A 61 10.83 11.69 -2.23
CA ILE A 61 11.82 11.46 -3.28
C ILE A 61 12.81 10.45 -2.73
N TYR A 62 13.13 9.42 -3.49
CA TYR A 62 14.27 8.57 -3.18
C TYR A 62 15.16 8.37 -4.39
N GLN A 63 16.43 8.19 -4.11
CA GLN A 63 17.47 7.95 -5.08
C GLN A 63 18.28 6.72 -4.67
N THR A 64 18.47 5.82 -5.61
CA THR A 64 19.41 4.70 -5.49
C THR A 64 20.58 4.93 -6.46
N PRO A 65 21.82 4.51 -6.15
CA PRO A 65 23.01 4.87 -6.92
C PRO A 65 22.99 4.47 -8.40
N ASN A 66 22.26 3.41 -8.73
CA ASN A 66 22.19 2.85 -10.08
C ASN A 66 20.84 3.07 -10.74
N GLN A 67 19.97 3.88 -10.16
CA GLN A 67 18.63 4.13 -10.65
C GLN A 67 18.34 5.61 -10.72
N ASP A 68 17.34 5.95 -11.50
CA ASP A 68 16.81 7.30 -11.59
C ASP A 68 16.16 7.73 -10.27
N VAL A 69 16.06 9.02 -10.08
CA VAL A 69 15.32 9.61 -8.96
C VAL A 69 13.84 9.25 -9.08
N THR A 70 13.30 8.62 -8.05
CA THR A 70 11.87 8.31 -7.95
C THR A 70 11.17 9.36 -7.12
N LEU A 71 10.16 10.01 -7.71
CA LEU A 71 9.23 10.89 -7.02
C LEU A 71 7.92 10.15 -6.80
N GLY A 72 7.45 10.11 -5.57
CA GLY A 72 6.22 9.44 -5.21
C GLY A 72 5.36 10.23 -4.23
N LEU A 73 4.17 9.68 -3.99
CA LEU A 73 3.19 10.22 -3.07
C LEU A 73 2.67 9.08 -2.21
N ARG A 74 2.99 9.08 -0.90
CA ARG A 74 2.51 8.04 0.02
C ARG A 74 1.02 8.22 0.28
N GLU A 75 0.65 9.45 0.66
CA GLU A 75 -0.71 9.84 0.95
C GLU A 75 -1.00 11.25 0.41
N ALA A 76 -2.23 11.49 0.00
CA ALA A 76 -2.78 12.81 -0.31
C ALA A 76 -4.30 12.75 -0.14
N TYR A 77 -4.81 13.36 0.91
CA TYR A 77 -6.24 13.31 1.22
C TYR A 77 -6.76 14.60 1.85
N MET A 78 -8.07 14.71 1.86
CA MET A 78 -8.84 15.74 2.55
C MET A 78 -9.73 15.07 3.59
N ASP A 79 -9.73 15.60 4.80
CA ASP A 79 -10.69 15.29 5.86
C ASP A 79 -11.76 16.40 5.92
N VAL A 80 -13.01 16.00 6.09
CA VAL A 80 -14.13 16.89 6.39
C VAL A 80 -14.79 16.41 7.68
N TYR A 81 -14.88 17.29 8.66
CA TYR A 81 -15.41 16.98 9.99
C TYR A 81 -16.83 17.53 10.15
N PHE A 82 -17.75 16.66 10.56
CA PHE A 82 -19.12 16.98 10.95
C PHE A 82 -19.32 16.65 12.43
N ASP A 83 -20.46 17.01 13.01
CA ASP A 83 -20.72 16.83 14.44
C ASP A 83 -20.55 15.38 14.93
N ASN A 84 -20.96 14.41 14.13
CA ASN A 84 -20.91 12.98 14.48
C ASN A 84 -20.36 12.08 13.36
N MET A 85 -19.69 12.68 12.37
CA MET A 85 -19.13 11.95 11.25
C MET A 85 -17.87 12.64 10.73
N ASP A 86 -16.84 11.86 10.43
CA ASP A 86 -15.66 12.30 9.67
C ASP A 86 -15.65 11.62 8.32
N LEU A 87 -15.33 12.37 7.30
CA LEU A 87 -15.20 11.89 5.94
C LEU A 87 -13.78 12.16 5.43
N ARG A 88 -13.08 11.12 4.94
CA ARG A 88 -11.77 11.26 4.31
C ARG A 88 -11.84 10.80 2.85
N ILE A 89 -11.31 11.63 1.96
CA ILE A 89 -11.31 11.39 0.51
C ILE A 89 -9.89 11.57 -0.02
N GLY A 90 -9.39 10.60 -0.75
CA GLY A 90 -8.09 10.68 -1.44
C GLY A 90 -7.23 9.45 -1.25
N LYS A 91 -5.93 9.59 -1.57
CA LYS A 91 -4.95 8.53 -1.38
C LYS A 91 -4.57 8.48 0.10
N GLN A 92 -4.86 7.37 0.77
CA GLN A 92 -4.68 7.22 2.22
C GLN A 92 -4.29 5.79 2.60
N GLN A 93 -3.56 5.65 3.68
CA GLN A 93 -3.35 4.36 4.34
C GLN A 93 -4.52 4.11 5.31
N ILE A 94 -5.08 2.91 5.27
CA ILE A 94 -6.13 2.48 6.19
C ILE A 94 -5.57 1.38 7.07
N ILE A 95 -5.44 1.67 8.35
CA ILE A 95 -4.78 0.81 9.33
C ILE A 95 -5.82 0.26 10.29
N TRP A 96 -6.13 -1.03 10.14
CA TRP A 96 -7.04 -1.75 11.03
C TRP A 96 -6.30 -2.66 12.02
N GLY A 97 -5.04 -2.99 11.70
CA GLY A 97 -4.17 -3.78 12.56
C GLY A 97 -3.72 -2.99 13.77
N LYS A 98 -3.84 -3.60 14.95
CA LYS A 98 -3.36 -3.05 16.23
C LYS A 98 -2.14 -3.79 16.79
N ALA A 99 -1.72 -4.88 16.13
CA ALA A 99 -0.58 -5.67 16.56
C ALA A 99 0.73 -5.00 16.09
N ASP A 100 1.62 -4.74 17.04
CA ASP A 100 2.96 -4.23 16.73
C ASP A 100 3.77 -5.29 15.98
N GLY A 101 4.26 -4.93 14.80
CA GLY A 101 5.12 -5.79 14.00
C GLY A 101 4.41 -6.90 13.19
N MET A 102 3.07 -6.94 13.16
CA MET A 102 2.30 -7.94 12.43
C MET A 102 1.08 -7.33 11.74
N PHE A 103 0.79 -7.76 10.51
CA PHE A 103 -0.33 -7.26 9.68
C PHE A 103 -1.53 -8.21 9.71
N ILE A 104 -1.91 -8.76 10.87
CA ILE A 104 -2.94 -9.83 10.96
C ILE A 104 -4.32 -9.33 10.55
N THR A 105 -4.73 -8.15 11.06
CA THR A 105 -6.05 -7.54 10.77
C THR A 105 -5.95 -6.35 9.83
N ASP A 106 -4.78 -6.11 9.26
CA ASP A 106 -4.49 -5.00 8.34
C ASP A 106 -4.77 -5.46 6.90
N ILE A 107 -6.06 -5.59 6.60
CA ILE A 107 -6.58 -6.24 5.39
C ILE A 107 -7.01 -5.24 4.29
N VAL A 108 -6.94 -3.94 4.57
CA VAL A 108 -7.48 -2.92 3.65
C VAL A 108 -6.39 -2.29 2.78
N SER A 109 -5.23 -2.01 3.37
CA SER A 109 -4.12 -1.40 2.63
C SER A 109 -3.14 -2.46 2.13
N PRO A 110 -2.86 -2.54 0.82
CA PRO A 110 -1.84 -3.42 0.27
C PRO A 110 -0.46 -3.02 0.77
N LYS A 111 0.52 -3.89 0.58
CA LYS A 111 1.88 -3.72 1.10
C LYS A 111 2.88 -3.43 -0.01
N ASP A 112 3.93 -2.70 0.32
CA ASP A 112 5.13 -2.58 -0.48
C ASP A 112 6.22 -3.48 0.15
N LEU A 113 6.40 -4.64 -0.43
CA LEU A 113 7.39 -5.63 -0.04
C LEU A 113 8.68 -5.56 -0.88
N GLY A 114 8.82 -4.53 -1.71
CA GLY A 114 9.97 -4.38 -2.62
C GLY A 114 11.33 -4.49 -1.95
N GLU A 115 11.45 -4.01 -0.71
CA GLU A 115 12.64 -4.11 0.13
C GLU A 115 12.39 -4.93 1.40
N PHE A 116 11.32 -5.70 1.40
CA PHE A 116 10.88 -6.64 2.44
C PHE A 116 10.97 -6.06 3.88
N LEU A 117 11.95 -6.43 4.67
CA LEU A 117 12.08 -6.04 6.08
C LEU A 117 12.87 -4.73 6.31
N LEU A 118 13.36 -4.08 5.27
CA LEU A 118 14.17 -2.86 5.41
C LEU A 118 13.34 -1.58 5.50
N ARG A 119 12.07 -1.64 5.16
CA ARG A 119 11.15 -0.48 5.25
C ARG A 119 10.56 -0.34 6.64
N ASP A 120 10.35 0.89 7.05
CA ASP A 120 9.58 1.19 8.24
C ASP A 120 8.10 0.81 8.04
N PHE A 121 7.37 0.51 9.12
CA PHE A 121 5.96 0.08 9.04
C PHE A 121 5.06 1.07 8.29
N ASP A 122 5.29 2.37 8.45
CA ASP A 122 4.56 3.41 7.73
C ASP A 122 4.89 3.42 6.22
N GLU A 123 6.04 2.87 5.82
CA GLU A 123 6.47 2.79 4.43
C GLU A 123 6.03 1.49 3.75
N ILE A 124 5.83 0.42 4.53
CA ILE A 124 5.36 -0.88 4.01
C ILE A 124 3.92 -0.78 3.50
N ARG A 125 3.04 -0.03 4.19
CA ARG A 125 1.66 0.12 3.75
C ARG A 125 1.57 1.06 2.54
N THR A 126 0.93 0.60 1.49
CA THR A 126 0.66 1.42 0.31
C THR A 126 -0.63 2.20 0.51
N GLY A 127 -0.56 3.52 0.32
CA GLY A 127 -1.77 4.35 0.30
C GLY A 127 -2.64 4.03 -0.92
N ILE A 128 -3.94 3.89 -0.70
CA ILE A 128 -4.96 3.61 -1.71
C ILE A 128 -5.91 4.79 -1.88
N THR A 129 -6.36 5.04 -3.11
CA THR A 129 -7.40 6.04 -3.36
C THR A 129 -8.74 5.49 -2.88
N SER A 130 -9.32 6.13 -1.87
CA SER A 130 -10.52 5.64 -1.21
C SER A 130 -11.37 6.76 -0.62
N LEU A 131 -12.62 6.43 -0.36
CA LEU A 131 -13.55 7.19 0.48
C LEU A 131 -13.70 6.44 1.80
N LYS A 132 -13.38 7.11 2.91
CA LYS A 132 -13.54 6.58 4.25
C LYS A 132 -14.48 7.48 5.04
N ALA A 133 -15.48 6.89 5.69
CA ALA A 133 -16.40 7.57 6.58
C ALA A 133 -16.38 6.91 7.97
N ASN A 134 -16.17 7.71 9.01
CA ASN A 134 -16.33 7.31 10.40
C ASN A 134 -17.62 7.94 10.94
N TYR A 135 -18.56 7.14 11.41
CA TYR A 135 -19.77 7.59 12.05
C TYR A 135 -19.76 7.23 13.54
N TYR A 136 -19.91 8.24 14.40
CA TYR A 136 -19.79 8.11 15.85
C TYR A 136 -21.16 7.92 16.50
N LEU A 137 -21.30 6.85 17.29
CA LEU A 137 -22.51 6.44 18.00
C LEU A 137 -22.21 6.31 19.49
N GLY A 138 -22.03 7.44 20.18
CA GLY A 138 -21.57 7.46 21.56
C GLY A 138 -20.18 6.85 21.68
N ASP A 139 -20.04 5.75 22.45
CA ASP A 139 -18.77 5.05 22.62
C ASP A 139 -18.43 4.06 21.48
N ASN A 140 -19.27 4.03 20.46
CA ASN A 140 -19.08 3.15 19.31
C ASN A 140 -18.80 3.94 18.03
N THR A 141 -18.10 3.30 17.08
CA THR A 141 -17.79 3.86 15.78
C THR A 141 -18.11 2.85 14.68
N VAL A 142 -18.77 3.31 13.64
CA VAL A 142 -18.89 2.60 12.37
C VAL A 142 -17.95 3.23 11.37
N GLU A 143 -16.95 2.51 10.91
CA GLU A 143 -16.05 2.90 9.83
C GLU A 143 -16.47 2.20 8.55
N MET A 144 -16.65 2.96 7.48
CA MET A 144 -16.95 2.47 6.14
C MET A 144 -15.86 2.91 5.19
N VAL A 145 -15.40 2.00 4.34
CA VAL A 145 -14.37 2.26 3.33
C VAL A 145 -14.85 1.77 1.98
N TRP A 146 -14.70 2.61 0.96
CA TRP A 146 -14.93 2.24 -0.43
C TRP A 146 -13.70 2.58 -1.27
N ILE A 147 -13.22 1.58 -2.02
CA ILE A 147 -12.04 1.66 -2.88
C ILE A 147 -12.50 1.44 -4.32
N PRO A 148 -12.49 2.48 -5.17
CA PRO A 148 -13.00 2.38 -6.54
C PRO A 148 -12.12 1.54 -7.47
N THR A 149 -10.82 1.43 -7.17
CA THR A 149 -9.84 0.74 -8.02
C THR A 149 -8.90 -0.09 -7.18
N PHE A 150 -8.77 -1.36 -7.53
CA PHE A 150 -7.85 -2.29 -6.89
C PHE A 150 -6.38 -1.85 -7.04
N THR A 151 -5.60 -2.07 -5.99
CA THR A 151 -4.15 -1.83 -5.96
C THR A 151 -3.48 -3.06 -5.33
N PRO A 152 -2.67 -3.81 -6.07
CA PRO A 152 -2.01 -5.01 -5.53
C PRO A 152 -0.84 -4.68 -4.62
N THR A 153 -0.41 -5.66 -3.83
CA THR A 153 0.88 -5.66 -3.13
C THR A 153 2.03 -5.51 -4.14
N ILE A 154 2.98 -4.63 -3.81
CA ILE A 154 4.21 -4.45 -4.58
C ILE A 154 5.20 -5.52 -4.13
N MET A 155 5.58 -6.40 -5.05
CA MET A 155 6.56 -7.46 -4.80
C MET A 155 7.98 -6.99 -5.13
N PRO A 156 9.03 -7.62 -4.55
CA PRO A 156 10.41 -7.34 -4.93
C PRO A 156 10.65 -7.53 -6.43
N ASP A 157 11.45 -6.66 -7.02
CA ASP A 157 11.92 -6.82 -8.39
C ASP A 157 12.65 -8.17 -8.56
N GLU A 158 12.56 -8.79 -9.74
CA GLU A 158 13.17 -10.10 -10.04
C GLU A 158 14.68 -10.12 -9.79
N THR A 159 15.34 -8.99 -9.98
CA THR A 159 16.79 -8.83 -9.76
C THR A 159 17.16 -8.51 -8.31
N SER A 160 16.16 -8.25 -7.47
CA SER A 160 16.36 -7.92 -6.06
C SER A 160 16.83 -9.14 -5.26
N ILE A 161 17.75 -8.91 -4.31
CA ILE A 161 18.16 -9.94 -3.33
C ILE A 161 17.00 -10.45 -2.47
N TRP A 162 15.87 -9.70 -2.43
CA TRP A 162 14.65 -10.05 -1.72
C TRP A 162 13.68 -10.88 -2.57
N SER A 163 13.93 -10.97 -3.88
CA SER A 163 13.17 -11.84 -4.78
C SER A 163 13.55 -13.30 -4.52
N ARG A 164 12.58 -14.08 -4.04
CA ARG A 164 12.75 -15.52 -3.86
C ARG A 164 11.82 -16.24 -4.83
N ILE A 165 12.29 -16.43 -6.05
CA ILE A 165 11.64 -17.33 -6.99
C ILE A 165 12.04 -18.75 -6.58
N PRO A 166 11.07 -19.63 -6.22
CA PRO A 166 11.40 -21.03 -5.90
C PRO A 166 12.09 -21.70 -7.08
N GLU A 167 13.10 -22.53 -6.81
CA GLU A 167 13.69 -23.38 -7.83
C GLU A 167 12.66 -24.45 -8.25
N PHE A 168 12.35 -24.50 -9.53
CA PHE A 168 11.49 -25.51 -10.10
C PHE A 168 12.33 -26.56 -10.86
N PRO A 169 11.94 -27.84 -10.79
CA PRO A 169 12.68 -28.91 -11.47
C PRO A 169 12.53 -28.90 -13.00
N LEU A 170 11.65 -28.07 -13.53
CA LEU A 170 11.37 -27.92 -14.96
C LEU A 170 11.46 -26.45 -15.37
N PRO A 171 11.72 -26.17 -16.65
CA PRO A 171 11.65 -24.80 -17.18
C PRO A 171 10.30 -24.15 -16.85
N ILE A 172 10.33 -22.87 -16.45
CA ILE A 172 9.14 -22.10 -16.11
C ILE A 172 8.88 -21.01 -17.17
N THR A 173 7.61 -20.77 -17.42
CA THR A 173 7.11 -19.62 -18.20
C THR A 173 6.12 -18.87 -17.33
N ILE A 174 6.23 -17.55 -17.20
CA ILE A 174 5.29 -16.73 -16.43
C ILE A 174 4.26 -16.17 -17.40
N ASP A 175 2.98 -16.43 -17.14
CA ASP A 175 1.84 -15.86 -17.87
C ASP A 175 1.17 -14.79 -17.00
N GLU A 176 1.47 -13.53 -17.25
CA GLU A 176 0.92 -12.38 -16.51
C GLU A 176 -0.44 -11.91 -17.02
N SER A 177 -1.05 -12.59 -17.99
CA SER A 177 -2.31 -12.16 -18.62
C SER A 177 -3.50 -12.01 -17.66
N GLN A 178 -3.45 -12.66 -16.49
CA GLN A 178 -4.50 -12.64 -15.47
C GLN A 178 -4.12 -11.89 -14.19
N LYS A 179 -2.98 -11.24 -14.18
CA LYS A 179 -2.46 -10.50 -13.02
C LYS A 179 -3.17 -9.16 -12.80
N GLU A 180 -3.59 -8.51 -13.87
CA GLU A 180 -4.20 -7.19 -13.79
C GLU A 180 -5.71 -7.27 -13.56
N ILE A 181 -6.20 -6.54 -12.56
CA ILE A 181 -7.63 -6.30 -12.35
C ILE A 181 -7.99 -4.96 -13.00
N PRO A 182 -8.90 -4.96 -14.01
CA PRO A 182 -9.28 -3.71 -14.67
C PRO A 182 -9.89 -2.70 -13.70
N GLY A 183 -9.50 -1.43 -13.84
CA GLY A 183 -10.04 -0.32 -13.02
C GLY A 183 -11.48 0.03 -13.39
N ARG A 184 -12.45 -0.82 -13.02
CA ARG A 184 -13.88 -0.66 -13.25
C ARG A 184 -14.63 -0.67 -11.93
N LEU A 185 -15.77 0.00 -11.85
CA LEU A 185 -16.60 0.04 -10.64
C LEU A 185 -17.07 -1.35 -10.17
N GLU A 186 -17.24 -2.30 -11.07
CA GLU A 186 -17.58 -3.70 -10.75
C GLU A 186 -16.47 -4.41 -9.96
N ASN A 187 -15.25 -3.91 -10.04
CA ASN A 187 -14.07 -4.41 -9.34
C ASN A 187 -13.72 -3.55 -8.12
N SER A 188 -14.62 -2.66 -7.69
CA SER A 188 -14.44 -1.88 -6.48
C SER A 188 -14.50 -2.75 -5.23
N GLU A 189 -13.83 -2.29 -4.17
CA GLU A 189 -13.80 -2.96 -2.88
C GLU A 189 -14.57 -2.16 -1.86
N GLY A 190 -15.14 -2.84 -0.88
CA GLY A 190 -15.93 -2.21 0.17
C GLY A 190 -15.75 -2.90 1.51
N PHE A 191 -15.59 -2.11 2.56
CA PHE A 191 -15.33 -2.60 3.91
C PHE A 191 -16.18 -1.86 4.92
N ILE A 192 -16.55 -2.54 5.99
CA ILE A 192 -17.22 -1.98 7.15
C ILE A 192 -16.59 -2.54 8.42
N LYS A 193 -16.33 -1.66 9.39
CA LYS A 193 -15.85 -2.03 10.72
C LYS A 193 -16.73 -1.36 11.76
N PHE A 194 -17.18 -2.14 12.72
CA PHE A 194 -17.85 -1.66 13.93
C PHE A 194 -16.92 -1.88 15.11
N SER A 195 -16.62 -0.82 15.85
CA SER A 195 -15.75 -0.86 17.02
C SER A 195 -16.38 -0.11 18.18
N GLY A 196 -16.06 -0.55 19.39
CA GLY A 196 -16.52 0.11 20.61
C GLY A 196 -15.71 -0.32 21.82
N MET A 197 -15.88 0.43 22.90
CA MET A 197 -15.29 0.17 24.20
C MET A 197 -16.36 -0.07 25.23
N SER A 198 -16.15 -1.07 26.07
CA SER A 198 -16.98 -1.29 27.25
C SER A 198 -16.10 -1.35 28.49
N SER A 199 -16.71 -1.35 29.68
CA SER A 199 -15.96 -1.45 30.95
C SER A 199 -15.17 -2.76 31.11
N LEU A 200 -15.46 -3.79 30.30
CA LEU A 200 -14.87 -5.12 30.38
C LEU A 200 -13.90 -5.41 29.24
N LEU A 201 -14.18 -4.92 28.03
CA LEU A 201 -13.39 -5.23 26.83
C LEU A 201 -13.63 -4.21 25.72
N ASP A 202 -12.64 -4.04 24.88
CA ASP A 202 -12.76 -3.42 23.57
C ASP A 202 -13.11 -4.48 22.54
N TYR A 203 -13.94 -4.13 21.56
CA TYR A 203 -14.37 -5.07 20.52
C TYR A 203 -14.34 -4.41 19.16
N GLU A 204 -14.06 -5.25 18.16
CA GLU A 204 -14.11 -4.88 16.74
C GLU A 204 -14.72 -6.04 15.94
N ILE A 205 -15.62 -5.69 15.03
CA ILE A 205 -16.21 -6.61 14.06
C ILE A 205 -16.02 -5.96 12.68
N MET A 206 -15.50 -6.71 11.74
CA MET A 206 -15.23 -6.22 10.41
C MET A 206 -15.78 -7.18 9.34
N ALA A 207 -16.20 -6.60 8.23
CA ALA A 207 -16.63 -7.33 7.04
C ALA A 207 -16.21 -6.56 5.80
N GLY A 208 -16.03 -7.27 4.68
CA GLY A 208 -15.65 -6.63 3.42
C GLY A 208 -15.77 -7.54 2.22
N SER A 209 -15.80 -6.91 1.06
CA SER A 209 -15.62 -7.56 -0.25
C SER A 209 -14.43 -6.91 -0.92
N MET A 210 -13.42 -7.71 -1.23
CA MET A 210 -12.11 -7.25 -1.68
C MET A 210 -11.52 -8.22 -2.71
N TRP A 211 -10.46 -7.79 -3.36
CA TRP A 211 -9.56 -8.66 -4.09
C TRP A 211 -8.41 -9.07 -3.18
N ASP A 212 -7.86 -10.26 -3.41
CA ASP A 212 -6.64 -10.70 -2.73
C ASP A 212 -5.47 -9.82 -3.19
N ASP A 213 -4.84 -9.09 -2.28
CA ASP A 213 -3.73 -8.17 -2.59
C ASP A 213 -2.52 -8.92 -3.14
N ASP A 214 -2.29 -10.15 -2.65
CA ASP A 214 -1.21 -11.02 -3.06
C ASP A 214 -1.71 -12.00 -4.13
N PRO A 215 -1.14 -12.03 -5.34
CA PRO A 215 -1.63 -12.93 -6.39
C PRO A 215 -1.34 -14.38 -6.04
N ASN A 216 -2.35 -15.23 -6.18
CA ASN A 216 -2.21 -16.67 -6.07
C ASN A 216 -1.54 -17.23 -7.32
N LEU A 217 -0.52 -18.06 -7.15
CA LEU A 217 0.23 -18.63 -8.26
C LEU A 217 -0.41 -19.95 -8.73
N HIS A 218 -1.05 -19.93 -9.89
CA HIS A 218 -1.57 -21.12 -10.54
C HIS A 218 -0.47 -21.78 -11.37
N VAL A 219 -0.23 -23.07 -11.13
CA VAL A 219 0.79 -23.86 -11.82
C VAL A 219 0.12 -24.82 -12.79
N SER A 220 0.48 -24.75 -14.08
CA SER A 220 -0.03 -25.64 -15.13
C SER A 220 1.13 -26.29 -15.87
N PRO A 221 1.09 -27.61 -16.15
CA PRO A 221 2.13 -28.27 -16.91
C PRO A 221 2.03 -27.92 -18.41
N ILE A 222 3.17 -27.72 -19.04
CA ILE A 222 3.29 -27.60 -20.49
C ILE A 222 3.44 -29.04 -21.04
N ILE A 223 2.42 -29.54 -21.74
CA ILE A 223 2.37 -30.90 -22.28
C ILE A 223 2.37 -30.82 -23.80
N GLU A 224 3.29 -31.53 -24.44
CA GLU A 224 3.30 -31.71 -25.91
C GLU A 224 2.40 -32.90 -26.30
N GLN A 225 1.68 -32.73 -27.41
CA GLN A 225 0.75 -33.76 -27.89
C GLN A 225 1.50 -35.06 -28.20
N GLY A 226 1.18 -36.14 -27.48
CA GLY A 226 1.84 -37.45 -27.62
C GLY A 226 2.97 -37.71 -26.62
N ASN A 227 3.34 -36.75 -25.78
CA ASN A 227 4.30 -36.95 -24.70
C ASN A 227 3.60 -36.81 -23.33
N PRO A 228 3.51 -37.86 -22.50
CA PRO A 228 2.86 -37.78 -21.21
C PRO A 228 3.67 -37.05 -20.14
N GLN A 229 4.94 -36.73 -20.41
CA GLN A 229 5.78 -36.01 -19.45
C GLN A 229 5.77 -34.51 -19.73
N PRO A 230 5.64 -33.66 -18.67
CA PRO A 230 5.64 -32.23 -18.86
C PRO A 230 7.04 -31.75 -19.29
N LEU A 231 7.05 -30.86 -20.31
CA LEU A 231 8.26 -30.22 -20.81
C LEU A 231 8.64 -28.96 -20.01
N GLY A 232 7.69 -28.41 -19.26
CA GLY A 232 7.85 -27.20 -18.47
C GLY A 232 6.60 -26.92 -17.64
N LEU A 233 6.63 -25.78 -16.93
CA LEU A 233 5.51 -25.28 -16.12
C LEU A 233 5.15 -23.86 -16.57
N THR A 234 3.86 -23.58 -16.66
CA THR A 234 3.34 -22.20 -16.77
C THR A 234 2.89 -21.76 -15.39
N LEU A 235 3.40 -20.63 -14.92
CA LEU A 235 3.00 -19.97 -13.68
C LEU A 235 2.12 -18.78 -14.03
N THR A 236 0.86 -18.79 -13.58
CA THR A 236 -0.10 -17.72 -13.84
C THR A 236 -0.48 -17.05 -12.52
N PRO A 237 0.07 -15.86 -12.21
CA PRO A 237 -0.37 -15.06 -11.08
C PRO A 237 -1.81 -14.58 -11.29
N LYS A 238 -2.68 -14.75 -10.29
CA LYS A 238 -4.07 -14.34 -10.37
C LYS A 238 -4.59 -13.87 -9.02
N HIS A 239 -5.28 -12.74 -9.00
CA HIS A 239 -6.02 -12.26 -7.85
C HIS A 239 -7.42 -12.88 -7.79
N HIS A 240 -7.88 -13.17 -6.59
CA HIS A 240 -9.20 -13.73 -6.33
C HIS A 240 -10.05 -12.75 -5.52
N GLN A 241 -11.34 -12.72 -5.81
CA GLN A 241 -12.28 -11.95 -5.02
C GLN A 241 -12.59 -12.69 -3.71
N LEU A 242 -12.49 -11.97 -2.59
CA LEU A 242 -12.70 -12.49 -1.24
C LEU A 242 -13.86 -11.76 -0.59
N THR A 243 -14.59 -12.48 0.27
CA THR A 243 -15.60 -11.91 1.17
C THR A 243 -15.27 -12.35 2.59
N LEU A 244 -15.15 -11.37 3.47
CA LEU A 244 -14.82 -11.54 4.89
C LEU A 244 -16.03 -11.19 5.74
#